data_244dc3523ce0b33bb2b8efed50d62258
#
_entry.id   244dc3523ce0b33bb2b8efed50d62258
#
_cell.length_a   1.000
_cell.length_b   1.000
_cell.length_c   1.000
_cell.angle_alpha   90.00
_cell.angle_beta   90.00
_cell.angle_gamma   90.00
#
_symmetry.space_group_name_H-M   'P 1'
#
loop_
_entity.id
_entity.type
_entity.pdbx_description
1 polymer ?
#
loop_
_entity_poly.entity_id
_entity_poly.type
_entity_poly.pdbx_seq_one_letter_code
_entity_poly.pdbx_strand_id
1 'polypeptide(L)'
;MHIYNEPGELSYKLIWFILLLLAPPVGMILWFLWGGAAQKRHLPRNTKRFPDEPESVRMRSEIAVDKLTRQLPAWSRTANYLCRRDFQLYQNTSVTYLPEGAILLRNLIDRAAKAERFIFLEYFILAEGKIWDELEKILCAKAREGVEVKIIFDDFGNIKRFSGETIDRLREVGVEVFIFNPVHEYVNRLHFNYRDHRKIACIDGDVAYTGGVNIADEYANIIERFGYWKDSGVCLEGEGAW
;
A
#
# COMPACT_ATOMS: atom_id res chain seq x y z
N MET A 1 15.28 -28.93 3.72
CA MET A 1 13.86 -29.23 3.42
C MET A 1 12.92 -28.09 3.80
N HIS A 2 13.16 -27.37 4.88
CA HIS A 2 12.28 -26.27 5.32
C HIS A 2 12.23 -25.09 4.33
N ILE A 3 13.38 -24.62 3.83
CA ILE A 3 13.47 -23.52 2.84
C ILE A 3 12.72 -23.85 1.54
N TYR A 4 12.77 -25.10 1.10
CA TYR A 4 12.11 -25.54 -0.13
C TYR A 4 10.58 -25.44 -0.05
N ASN A 5 10.02 -25.79 1.08
CA ASN A 5 8.57 -25.86 1.32
C ASN A 5 7.95 -24.52 1.76
N GLU A 6 8.77 -23.50 2.02
CA GLU A 6 8.23 -22.19 2.37
C GLU A 6 7.64 -21.47 1.12
N PRO A 7 6.48 -20.81 1.23
CA PRO A 7 5.99 -19.94 0.18
C PRO A 7 6.93 -18.75 0.03
N GLY A 8 7.38 -18.46 -1.19
CA GLY A 8 8.28 -17.34 -1.49
C GLY A 8 8.93 -17.48 -2.86
N GLU A 9 9.52 -16.39 -3.35
CA GLU A 9 10.18 -16.34 -4.63
C GLU A 9 11.39 -17.27 -4.71
N LEU A 10 11.57 -17.90 -5.87
CA LEU A 10 12.67 -18.83 -6.12
C LEU A 10 14.05 -18.17 -5.95
N SER A 11 14.19 -16.92 -6.39
CA SER A 11 15.41 -16.12 -6.25
C SER A 11 15.85 -15.97 -4.78
N TYR A 12 14.90 -15.70 -3.89
CA TYR A 12 15.15 -15.62 -2.45
C TYR A 12 15.63 -16.95 -1.87
N LYS A 13 15.00 -18.05 -2.27
CA LYS A 13 15.40 -19.41 -1.83
C LYS A 13 16.79 -19.78 -2.31
N LEU A 14 17.12 -19.44 -3.57
CA LEU A 14 18.45 -19.70 -4.14
C LEU A 14 19.56 -18.99 -3.40
N ILE A 15 19.38 -17.72 -3.00
CA ILE A 15 20.38 -16.99 -2.20
C ILE A 15 20.67 -17.73 -0.90
N TRP A 16 19.64 -18.20 -0.20
CA TRP A 16 19.81 -18.96 1.02
C TRP A 16 20.48 -20.30 0.80
N PHE A 17 20.15 -21.02 -0.29
CA PHE A 17 20.84 -22.27 -0.63
C PHE A 17 22.31 -22.05 -0.92
N ILE A 18 22.65 -21.01 -1.68
CA ILE A 18 24.05 -20.66 -1.97
C ILE A 18 24.79 -20.33 -0.68
N LEU A 19 24.20 -19.52 0.19
CA LEU A 19 24.82 -19.15 1.47
C LEU A 19 25.03 -20.34 2.39
N LEU A 20 24.08 -21.26 2.45
CA LEU A 20 24.18 -22.50 3.23
C LEU A 20 25.21 -23.49 2.66
N LEU A 21 25.40 -23.50 1.33
CA LEU A 21 26.39 -24.35 0.68
C LEU A 21 27.83 -23.81 0.85
N LEU A 22 28.01 -22.50 0.69
CA LEU A 22 29.34 -21.86 0.77
C LEU A 22 29.85 -21.67 2.19
N ALA A 23 28.96 -21.38 3.12
CA ALA A 23 29.30 -21.10 4.52
C ALA A 23 28.24 -21.68 5.48
N PRO A 24 28.16 -23.03 5.63
CA PRO A 24 27.08 -23.67 6.36
C PRO A 24 26.81 -23.12 7.77
N PRO A 25 27.82 -22.92 8.65
CA PRO A 25 27.57 -22.39 9.99
C PRO A 25 27.01 -20.97 9.97
N VAL A 26 27.58 -20.11 9.12
CA VAL A 26 27.17 -18.71 8.96
C VAL A 26 25.77 -18.66 8.33
N GLY A 27 25.55 -19.42 7.27
CA GLY A 27 24.26 -19.52 6.59
C GLY A 27 23.14 -20.01 7.53
N MET A 28 23.43 -20.98 8.41
CA MET A 28 22.48 -21.44 9.41
C MET A 28 22.15 -20.36 10.44
N ILE A 29 23.13 -19.66 10.97
CA ILE A 29 22.93 -18.57 11.93
C ILE A 29 22.10 -17.45 11.27
N LEU A 30 22.49 -17.03 10.07
CA LEU A 30 21.79 -15.99 9.32
C LEU A 30 20.36 -16.43 8.95
N TRP A 31 20.15 -17.70 8.55
CA TRP A 31 18.83 -18.23 8.31
C TRP A 31 17.94 -18.23 9.56
N PHE A 32 18.50 -18.58 10.70
CA PHE A 32 17.77 -18.59 11.96
C PHE A 32 17.38 -17.18 12.41
N LEU A 33 18.24 -16.19 12.14
CA LEU A 33 18.01 -14.79 12.46
C LEU A 33 17.10 -14.10 11.44
N TRP A 34 17.24 -14.41 10.15
CA TRP A 34 16.58 -13.69 9.04
C TRP A 34 15.73 -14.56 8.11
N GLY A 35 15.74 -15.86 8.26
CA GLY A 35 14.95 -16.76 7.42
C GLY A 35 13.45 -16.69 7.70
N GLY A 36 12.65 -17.15 6.74
CA GLY A 36 11.20 -17.01 6.72
C GLY A 36 10.43 -17.52 7.94
N ALA A 37 11.00 -18.46 8.71
CA ALA A 37 10.40 -18.95 9.96
C ALA A 37 10.36 -17.87 11.06
N ALA A 38 11.33 -16.95 11.07
CA ALA A 38 11.35 -15.83 11.99
C ALA A 38 10.28 -14.78 11.63
N GLN A 39 10.03 -14.57 10.34
CA GLN A 39 8.99 -13.65 9.86
C GLN A 39 7.57 -14.07 10.29
N LYS A 40 7.26 -15.37 10.25
CA LYS A 40 5.92 -15.87 10.61
C LYS A 40 5.61 -15.82 12.10
N ARG A 41 6.65 -15.83 12.96
CA ARG A 41 6.45 -15.86 14.42
C ARG A 41 6.08 -14.50 15.02
N HIS A 42 6.22 -13.41 14.27
CA HIS A 42 6.08 -12.05 14.79
C HIS A 42 5.01 -11.20 14.11
N LEU A 43 4.21 -11.78 13.21
CA LEU A 43 2.91 -11.17 12.91
C LEU A 43 2.17 -11.06 14.24
N PRO A 44 1.74 -9.83 14.65
CA PRO A 44 0.97 -9.69 15.87
C PRO A 44 -0.18 -10.70 15.86
N ARG A 45 -0.28 -11.55 16.88
CA ARG A 45 -1.40 -12.51 17.02
C ARG A 45 -2.78 -11.84 17.02
N ASN A 46 -2.78 -10.51 17.12
CA ASN A 46 -3.95 -9.64 17.09
C ASN A 46 -4.16 -8.92 15.75
N THR A 47 -3.56 -9.34 14.64
CA THR A 47 -4.19 -9.04 13.35
C THR A 47 -5.54 -9.73 13.42
N LYS A 48 -6.56 -9.01 13.89
CA LYS A 48 -7.94 -9.38 13.66
C LYS A 48 -7.97 -9.69 12.17
N ARG A 49 -8.27 -10.94 11.81
CA ARG A 49 -8.62 -11.28 10.46
C ARG A 49 -9.55 -10.17 10.02
N PHE A 50 -9.26 -9.53 8.89
CA PHE A 50 -10.22 -8.61 8.31
C PHE A 50 -11.55 -9.31 8.38
N PRO A 51 -12.63 -8.66 8.86
CA PRO A 51 -13.92 -9.27 8.83
C PRO A 51 -14.13 -9.84 7.43
N ASP A 52 -14.61 -11.07 7.34
CA ASP A 52 -14.94 -11.68 6.05
C ASP A 52 -15.76 -10.64 5.28
N GLU A 53 -15.45 -10.47 4.01
CA GLU A 53 -16.18 -9.51 3.18
C GLU A 53 -17.68 -9.72 3.35
N PRO A 54 -18.47 -8.63 3.47
CA PRO A 54 -19.90 -8.73 3.61
C PRO A 54 -20.49 -9.61 2.50
N GLU A 55 -21.40 -10.51 2.85
CA GLU A 55 -22.06 -11.41 1.90
C GLU A 55 -22.65 -10.63 0.71
N SER A 56 -23.11 -9.40 0.95
CA SER A 56 -23.60 -8.50 -0.09
C SER A 56 -22.54 -8.13 -1.15
N VAL A 57 -21.26 -8.07 -0.79
CA VAL A 57 -20.15 -7.78 -1.72
C VAL A 57 -19.88 -9.02 -2.56
N ARG A 58 -19.83 -10.21 -1.93
CA ARG A 58 -19.67 -11.48 -2.63
C ARG A 58 -20.79 -11.71 -3.64
N MET A 59 -22.05 -11.52 -3.23
CA MET A 59 -23.20 -11.68 -4.10
C MET A 59 -23.13 -10.71 -5.31
N ARG A 60 -22.75 -9.44 -5.10
CA ARG A 60 -22.56 -8.49 -6.20
C ARG A 60 -21.45 -8.92 -7.15
N SER A 61 -20.36 -9.45 -6.63
CA SER A 61 -19.26 -9.97 -7.44
C SER A 61 -19.68 -11.18 -8.28
N GLU A 62 -20.47 -12.12 -7.73
CA GLU A 62 -21.00 -13.26 -8.48
C GLU A 62 -21.90 -12.82 -9.65
N ILE A 63 -22.78 -11.86 -9.41
CA ILE A 63 -23.61 -11.25 -10.47
C ILE A 63 -22.75 -10.59 -11.53
N ALA A 64 -21.68 -9.89 -11.12
CA ALA A 64 -20.76 -9.24 -12.04
C ALA A 64 -20.00 -10.26 -12.90
N VAL A 65 -19.56 -11.38 -12.32
CA VAL A 65 -18.89 -12.48 -13.04
C VAL A 65 -19.82 -13.14 -14.06
N ASP A 66 -21.09 -13.37 -13.70
CA ASP A 66 -22.08 -13.95 -14.61
C ASP A 66 -22.36 -13.01 -15.79
N LYS A 67 -22.53 -11.72 -15.54
CA LYS A 67 -22.67 -10.70 -16.58
C LYS A 67 -21.44 -10.62 -17.49
N LEU A 68 -20.23 -10.58 -16.90
CA LEU A 68 -18.99 -10.58 -17.66
C LEU A 68 -18.87 -11.81 -18.55
N THR A 69 -19.20 -12.99 -18.01
CA THR A 69 -19.12 -14.25 -18.74
C THR A 69 -20.02 -14.25 -19.99
N ARG A 70 -21.19 -13.63 -19.90
CA ARG A 70 -22.11 -13.48 -21.03
C ARG A 70 -21.64 -12.46 -22.05
N GLN A 71 -21.13 -11.31 -21.60
CA GLN A 71 -20.74 -10.21 -22.46
C GLN A 71 -19.35 -10.36 -23.06
N LEU A 72 -18.41 -10.91 -22.31
CA LEU A 72 -16.99 -11.06 -22.66
C LEU A 72 -16.48 -12.45 -22.27
N PRO A 73 -16.89 -13.53 -22.99
CA PRO A 73 -16.56 -14.92 -22.64
C PRO A 73 -15.06 -15.19 -22.53
N ALA A 74 -14.23 -14.47 -23.29
CA ALA A 74 -12.77 -14.59 -23.24
C ALA A 74 -12.18 -14.29 -21.85
N TRP A 75 -12.82 -13.42 -21.07
CA TRP A 75 -12.36 -13.02 -19.74
C TRP A 75 -12.95 -13.85 -18.60
N SER A 76 -13.93 -14.70 -18.88
CA SER A 76 -14.66 -15.45 -17.85
C SER A 76 -13.74 -16.36 -17.03
N ARG A 77 -12.74 -17.00 -17.67
CA ARG A 77 -11.77 -17.86 -16.98
C ARG A 77 -10.93 -17.07 -15.98
N THR A 78 -10.45 -15.90 -16.38
CA THR A 78 -9.65 -15.01 -15.51
C THR A 78 -10.48 -14.48 -14.35
N ALA A 79 -11.69 -13.99 -14.60
CA ALA A 79 -12.58 -13.50 -13.56
C ALA A 79 -12.92 -14.58 -12.53
N ASN A 80 -13.31 -15.77 -12.98
CA ASN A 80 -13.60 -16.90 -12.10
C ASN A 80 -12.36 -17.35 -11.30
N TYR A 81 -11.16 -17.33 -11.89
CA TYR A 81 -9.92 -17.63 -11.17
C TYR A 81 -9.67 -16.61 -10.06
N LEU A 82 -9.80 -15.31 -10.34
CA LEU A 82 -9.59 -14.24 -9.37
C LEU A 82 -10.61 -14.33 -8.23
N CYS A 83 -11.90 -14.50 -8.54
CA CYS A 83 -12.94 -14.60 -7.51
C CYS A 83 -12.74 -15.80 -6.57
N ARG A 84 -12.21 -16.92 -7.09
CA ARG A 84 -11.84 -18.09 -6.23
C ARG A 84 -10.64 -17.82 -5.33
N ARG A 85 -9.93 -16.72 -5.51
CA ARG A 85 -8.79 -16.26 -4.72
C ARG A 85 -9.13 -15.04 -3.86
N ASP A 86 -10.43 -14.85 -3.57
CA ASP A 86 -10.97 -13.76 -2.77
C ASP A 86 -10.76 -12.35 -3.37
N PHE A 87 -10.50 -12.25 -4.70
CA PHE A 87 -10.56 -10.99 -5.43
C PHE A 87 -11.98 -10.77 -5.96
N GLN A 88 -12.63 -9.73 -5.51
CA GLN A 88 -13.98 -9.43 -5.94
C GLN A 88 -14.00 -8.69 -7.28
N LEU A 89 -15.03 -8.93 -8.09
CA LEU A 89 -15.29 -8.20 -9.32
C LEU A 89 -16.32 -7.10 -9.07
N TYR A 90 -15.95 -5.87 -9.36
CA TYR A 90 -16.80 -4.70 -9.20
C TYR A 90 -17.37 -4.24 -10.54
N GLN A 91 -18.59 -3.71 -10.52
CA GLN A 91 -19.22 -3.01 -11.63
C GLN A 91 -19.23 -1.51 -11.37
N ASN A 92 -19.79 -0.72 -12.29
CA ASN A 92 -20.01 0.70 -12.11
C ASN A 92 -18.76 1.46 -11.63
N THR A 93 -17.61 1.05 -12.15
CA THR A 93 -16.30 1.64 -11.80
C THR A 93 -15.64 2.14 -13.07
N SER A 94 -15.34 3.42 -13.12
CA SER A 94 -14.49 3.99 -14.16
C SER A 94 -13.04 3.92 -13.74
N VAL A 95 -12.16 3.73 -14.74
CA VAL A 95 -10.71 3.67 -14.52
C VAL A 95 -10.05 4.70 -15.43
N THR A 96 -9.41 5.69 -14.83
CA THR A 96 -8.65 6.71 -15.56
C THR A 96 -7.16 6.45 -15.39
N TYR A 97 -6.45 6.26 -16.50
CA TYR A 97 -5.00 6.15 -16.49
C TYR A 97 -4.36 7.53 -16.31
N LEU A 98 -3.46 7.64 -15.35
CA LEU A 98 -2.71 8.86 -15.03
C LEU A 98 -1.25 8.64 -15.42
N PRO A 99 -0.80 9.22 -16.54
CA PRO A 99 0.47 8.86 -17.18
C PRO A 99 1.71 9.39 -16.45
N GLU A 100 1.53 10.29 -15.47
CA GLU A 100 2.63 10.95 -14.75
C GLU A 100 2.30 11.13 -13.26
N GLY A 101 3.35 11.05 -12.42
CA GLY A 101 3.22 11.25 -10.98
C GLY A 101 2.67 12.62 -10.61
N ALA A 102 3.11 13.67 -11.29
CA ALA A 102 2.62 15.03 -11.06
C ALA A 102 1.10 15.14 -11.29
N ILE A 103 0.58 14.48 -12.34
CA ILE A 103 -0.85 14.47 -12.65
C ILE A 103 -1.62 13.72 -11.57
N LEU A 104 -1.09 12.55 -11.14
CA LEU A 104 -1.72 11.76 -10.08
C LEU A 104 -1.78 12.54 -8.78
N LEU A 105 -0.65 13.11 -8.34
CA LEU A 105 -0.58 13.82 -7.06
C LEU A 105 -1.45 15.07 -7.06
N ARG A 106 -1.52 15.82 -8.17
CA ARG A 106 -2.43 16.96 -8.29
C ARG A 106 -3.88 16.52 -8.19
N ASN A 107 -4.26 15.48 -8.92
CA ASN A 107 -5.62 14.94 -8.90
C ASN A 107 -6.01 14.42 -7.51
N LEU A 108 -5.09 13.73 -6.82
CA LEU A 108 -5.27 13.29 -5.43
C LEU A 108 -5.52 14.48 -4.48
N ILE A 109 -4.71 15.52 -4.56
CA ILE A 109 -4.83 16.73 -3.73
C ILE A 109 -6.19 17.41 -3.96
N ASP A 110 -6.59 17.58 -5.23
CA ASP A 110 -7.87 18.19 -5.59
C ASP A 110 -9.07 17.38 -5.11
N ARG A 111 -8.97 16.05 -5.08
CA ARG A 111 -10.02 15.17 -4.55
C ARG A 111 -10.03 15.16 -3.03
N ALA A 112 -8.87 15.11 -2.38
CA ALA A 112 -8.77 15.18 -0.91
C ALA A 112 -9.40 16.46 -0.35
N ALA A 113 -9.25 17.60 -1.05
CA ALA A 113 -9.87 18.86 -0.66
C ALA A 113 -11.42 18.81 -0.66
N LYS A 114 -12.01 17.88 -1.38
CA LYS A 114 -13.48 17.70 -1.51
C LYS A 114 -14.03 16.56 -0.65
N ALA A 115 -13.20 15.89 0.13
CA ALA A 115 -13.61 14.77 0.97
C ALA A 115 -14.66 15.21 1.99
N GLU A 116 -15.67 14.35 2.20
CA GLU A 116 -16.79 14.60 3.11
C GLU A 116 -16.85 13.59 4.26
N ARG A 117 -16.31 12.36 4.07
CA ARG A 117 -16.41 11.27 5.06
C ARG A 117 -15.05 10.84 5.58
N PHE A 118 -14.16 10.44 4.67
CA PHE A 118 -12.83 9.98 5.07
C PHE A 118 -11.78 10.12 3.97
N ILE A 119 -10.50 10.19 4.41
CA ILE A 119 -9.30 10.13 3.57
C ILE A 119 -8.37 9.09 4.17
N PHE A 120 -8.11 7.99 3.45
CA PHE A 120 -7.18 6.93 3.85
C PHE A 120 -6.00 6.89 2.89
N LEU A 121 -4.79 7.03 3.43
CA LEU A 121 -3.54 7.04 2.67
C LEU A 121 -2.63 5.91 3.15
N GLU A 122 -2.14 5.09 2.25
CA GLU A 122 -1.18 4.03 2.49
C GLU A 122 -0.02 4.17 1.50
N TYR A 123 1.15 4.57 1.99
CA TYR A 123 2.29 4.88 1.14
C TYR A 123 3.60 4.31 1.69
N PHE A 124 4.50 3.91 0.79
CA PHE A 124 5.85 3.52 1.18
C PHE A 124 6.70 4.74 1.56
N ILE A 125 6.62 5.84 0.77
CA ILE A 125 7.32 7.09 1.05
C ILE A 125 6.32 8.24 1.16
N LEU A 126 6.43 8.95 2.29
CA LEU A 126 5.92 10.30 2.49
C LEU A 126 7.13 11.19 2.76
N ALA A 127 7.37 12.20 1.96
CA ALA A 127 8.51 13.09 2.17
C ALA A 127 8.05 14.54 2.29
N GLU A 128 8.55 15.21 3.31
CA GLU A 128 8.35 16.65 3.48
C GLU A 128 8.86 17.41 2.26
N GLY A 129 8.11 18.38 1.80
CA GLY A 129 8.34 19.15 0.59
C GLY A 129 7.06 19.82 0.09
N LYS A 130 7.10 20.44 -1.09
CA LYS A 130 5.99 21.24 -1.61
C LYS A 130 4.70 20.44 -1.77
N ILE A 131 4.79 19.20 -2.29
CA ILE A 131 3.62 18.30 -2.45
C ILE A 131 3.04 17.94 -1.09
N TRP A 132 3.90 17.57 -0.15
CA TRP A 132 3.46 17.22 1.19
C TRP A 132 2.84 18.41 1.91
N ASP A 133 3.47 19.58 1.87
CA ASP A 133 2.99 20.80 2.53
C ASP A 133 1.59 21.22 2.06
N GLU A 134 1.31 21.02 0.76
CA GLU A 134 -0.02 21.27 0.21
C GLU A 134 -1.05 20.24 0.69
N LEU A 135 -0.68 18.96 0.64
CA LEU A 135 -1.53 17.87 1.09
C LEU A 135 -1.77 17.94 2.61
N GLU A 136 -0.74 18.18 3.43
CA GLU A 136 -0.85 18.29 4.89
C GLU A 136 -1.87 19.37 5.31
N LYS A 137 -1.83 20.53 4.65
CA LYS A 137 -2.81 21.60 4.91
C LYS A 137 -4.24 21.15 4.70
N ILE A 138 -4.48 20.39 3.62
CA ILE A 138 -5.80 19.85 3.30
C ILE A 138 -6.21 18.78 4.31
N LEU A 139 -5.33 17.83 4.62
CA LEU A 139 -5.61 16.76 5.59
C LEU A 139 -5.94 17.33 6.96
N CYS A 140 -5.15 18.32 7.42
CA CYS A 140 -5.40 19.01 8.69
C CYS A 140 -6.71 19.80 8.68
N ALA A 141 -7.06 20.47 7.59
CA ALA A 141 -8.32 21.19 7.46
C ALA A 141 -9.51 20.22 7.51
N LYS A 142 -9.43 19.13 6.74
CA LYS A 142 -10.48 18.11 6.68
C LYS A 142 -10.67 17.38 8.01
N ALA A 143 -9.59 17.07 8.73
CA ALA A 143 -9.68 16.48 10.06
C ALA A 143 -10.40 17.43 11.05
N ARG A 144 -10.12 18.74 11.01
CA ARG A 144 -10.83 19.74 11.82
C ARG A 144 -12.30 19.90 11.43
N GLU A 145 -12.67 19.63 10.19
CA GLU A 145 -14.05 19.60 9.69
C GLU A 145 -14.80 18.31 10.12
N GLY A 146 -14.12 17.34 10.75
CA GLY A 146 -14.69 16.07 11.19
C GLY A 146 -14.57 14.92 10.19
N VAL A 147 -13.84 15.11 9.08
CA VAL A 147 -13.51 14.04 8.14
C VAL A 147 -12.50 13.08 8.79
N GLU A 148 -12.75 11.79 8.70
CA GLU A 148 -11.84 10.77 9.24
C GLU A 148 -10.58 10.67 8.36
N VAL A 149 -9.42 11.04 8.89
CA VAL A 149 -8.15 11.00 8.17
C VAL A 149 -7.22 9.96 8.78
N LYS A 150 -6.83 8.95 7.99
CA LYS A 150 -5.86 7.93 8.41
C LYS A 150 -4.72 7.82 7.43
N ILE A 151 -3.51 7.74 7.98
CA ILE A 151 -2.27 7.63 7.20
C ILE A 151 -1.50 6.41 7.70
N ILE A 152 -1.11 5.54 6.78
CA ILE A 152 -0.16 4.45 7.04
C ILE A 152 1.06 4.66 6.15
N PHE A 153 2.25 4.60 6.71
CA PHE A 153 3.48 4.63 5.93
C PHE A 153 4.54 3.68 6.48
N ASP A 154 5.41 3.18 5.59
CA ASP A 154 6.53 2.32 5.98
C ASP A 154 7.67 3.15 6.55
N ASP A 155 8.15 2.79 7.76
CA ASP A 155 9.21 3.53 8.43
C ASP A 155 10.52 3.55 7.63
N PHE A 156 10.86 2.45 6.96
CA PHE A 156 12.09 2.34 6.18
C PHE A 156 12.14 3.33 5.00
N GLY A 157 11.02 3.53 4.32
CA GLY A 157 10.89 4.50 3.22
C GLY A 157 10.99 5.95 3.69
N ASN A 158 10.79 6.19 4.99
CA ASN A 158 10.62 7.53 5.57
C ASN A 158 11.74 7.95 6.53
N ILE A 159 12.78 7.12 6.70
CA ILE A 159 13.95 7.48 7.51
C ILE A 159 14.51 8.83 7.02
N LYS A 160 14.54 9.83 7.91
CA LYS A 160 15.01 11.21 7.63
C LYS A 160 14.22 11.96 6.54
N ARG A 161 13.03 11.48 6.16
CA ARG A 161 12.18 12.13 5.15
C ARG A 161 10.87 12.67 5.74
N PHE A 162 10.42 12.07 6.83
CA PHE A 162 9.20 12.43 7.52
C PHE A 162 9.49 12.57 9.01
N SER A 163 9.31 13.77 9.54
CA SER A 163 9.75 14.10 10.91
C SER A 163 8.72 13.69 11.97
N GLY A 164 9.21 13.44 13.21
CA GLY A 164 8.34 13.23 14.35
C GLY A 164 7.44 14.46 14.62
N GLU A 165 7.96 15.65 14.40
CA GLU A 165 7.20 16.90 14.57
C GLU A 165 6.00 16.98 13.61
N THR A 166 6.15 16.53 12.38
CA THR A 166 5.05 16.44 11.40
C THR A 166 4.00 15.44 11.86
N ILE A 167 4.44 14.28 12.37
CA ILE A 167 3.52 13.26 12.91
C ILE A 167 2.74 13.83 14.09
N ASP A 168 3.40 14.53 14.99
CA ASP A 168 2.75 15.11 16.17
C ASP A 168 1.75 16.21 15.78
N ARG A 169 2.10 17.10 14.85
CA ARG A 169 1.16 18.11 14.32
C ARG A 169 -0.10 17.47 13.70
N LEU A 170 0.06 16.39 12.95
CA LEU A 170 -1.06 15.67 12.36
C LEU A 170 -1.97 15.08 13.45
N ARG A 171 -1.39 14.43 14.45
CA ARG A 171 -2.12 13.83 15.56
C ARG A 171 -2.87 14.86 16.42
N GLU A 172 -2.28 16.02 16.65
CA GLU A 172 -2.90 17.12 17.39
C GLU A 172 -4.21 17.61 16.78
N VAL A 173 -4.37 17.49 15.46
CA VAL A 173 -5.60 17.88 14.77
C VAL A 173 -6.56 16.71 14.52
N GLY A 174 -6.25 15.51 15.04
CA GLY A 174 -7.12 14.34 14.95
C GLY A 174 -6.83 13.40 13.77
N VAL A 175 -5.72 13.59 13.03
CA VAL A 175 -5.27 12.64 12.01
C VAL A 175 -4.67 11.40 12.70
N GLU A 176 -5.16 10.22 12.37
CA GLU A 176 -4.58 8.96 12.83
C GLU A 176 -3.37 8.58 11.96
N VAL A 177 -2.19 8.50 12.58
CA VAL A 177 -0.94 8.16 11.89
C VAL A 177 -0.39 6.85 12.42
N PHE A 178 -0.25 5.86 11.52
CA PHE A 178 0.26 4.53 11.79
C PHE A 178 1.60 4.33 11.07
N ILE A 179 2.62 3.95 11.81
CA ILE A 179 3.94 3.65 11.28
C ILE A 179 4.04 2.14 11.08
N PHE A 180 4.15 1.72 9.81
CA PHE A 180 4.31 0.31 9.49
C PHE A 180 5.77 -0.11 9.69
N ASN A 181 5.97 -1.18 10.44
CA ASN A 181 7.25 -1.84 10.69
C ASN A 181 8.38 -0.89 11.11
N PRO A 182 8.27 -0.21 12.30
CA PRO A 182 9.26 0.76 12.78
C PRO A 182 10.66 0.18 12.88
N VAL A 183 11.66 0.83 12.26
CA VAL A 183 13.04 0.31 12.15
C VAL A 183 13.73 0.23 13.51
N HIS A 184 13.50 1.19 14.40
CA HIS A 184 14.12 1.24 15.71
C HIS A 184 13.68 0.11 16.66
N GLU A 185 12.46 -0.42 16.49
CA GLU A 185 11.97 -1.57 17.27
C GLU A 185 12.57 -2.88 16.79
N TYR A 186 13.14 -2.91 15.58
CA TYR A 186 13.58 -4.12 14.89
C TYR A 186 15.10 -4.31 14.83
N VAL A 187 15.91 -3.39 15.34
CA VAL A 187 17.35 -3.57 15.45
C VAL A 187 17.70 -4.91 16.15
N ASN A 188 16.84 -5.35 17.07
CA ASN A 188 16.97 -6.65 17.73
C ASN A 188 16.27 -7.82 17.02
N ARG A 189 15.49 -7.58 15.94
CA ARG A 189 14.64 -8.60 15.29
C ARG A 189 14.84 -8.73 13.79
N LEU A 190 15.61 -7.82 13.16
CA LEU A 190 16.12 -7.90 11.79
C LEU A 190 15.10 -8.26 10.68
N HIS A 191 13.89 -7.70 10.76
CA HIS A 191 12.84 -7.91 9.74
C HIS A 191 12.94 -6.89 8.59
N PHE A 192 14.11 -6.70 8.00
CA PHE A 192 14.34 -5.69 6.96
C PHE A 192 13.48 -5.90 5.70
N ASN A 193 13.11 -7.15 5.39
CA ASN A 193 12.40 -7.47 4.15
C ASN A 193 10.87 -7.38 4.25
N TYR A 194 10.33 -7.21 5.46
CA TYR A 194 8.88 -7.05 5.63
C TYR A 194 8.54 -5.58 5.52
N ARG A 195 8.22 -5.13 4.29
CA ARG A 195 7.94 -3.73 3.98
C ARG A 195 6.60 -3.59 3.28
N ASP A 196 5.93 -2.48 3.54
CA ASP A 196 4.74 -2.09 2.81
C ASP A 196 5.10 -1.18 1.65
N HIS A 197 5.14 -1.73 0.45
CA HIS A 197 5.49 -0.99 -0.76
C HIS A 197 4.27 -0.51 -1.55
N ARG A 198 3.07 -0.60 -0.98
CA ARG A 198 1.84 -0.14 -1.61
C ARG A 198 1.78 1.39 -1.64
N LYS A 199 1.05 1.92 -2.60
CA LYS A 199 0.71 3.32 -2.73
C LYS A 199 -0.76 3.35 -3.07
N ILE A 200 -1.57 3.63 -2.07
CA ILE A 200 -3.02 3.62 -2.15
C ILE A 200 -3.55 4.86 -1.47
N ALA A 201 -4.50 5.52 -2.12
CA ALA A 201 -5.33 6.53 -1.48
C ALA A 201 -6.79 6.17 -1.74
N CYS A 202 -7.62 6.23 -0.71
CA CYS A 202 -9.06 6.05 -0.83
C CYS A 202 -9.76 7.23 -0.19
N ILE A 203 -10.68 7.85 -0.93
CA ILE A 203 -11.42 9.04 -0.50
C ILE A 203 -12.91 8.72 -0.59
N ASP A 204 -13.59 8.83 0.53
CA ASP A 204 -15.03 8.63 0.69
C ASP A 204 -15.57 7.26 0.21
N GLY A 205 -14.70 6.33 -0.19
CA GLY A 205 -15.05 5.04 -0.77
C GLY A 205 -15.54 5.11 -2.22
N ASP A 206 -15.51 6.29 -2.82
CA ASP A 206 -15.99 6.54 -4.17
C ASP A 206 -14.83 6.80 -5.14
N VAL A 207 -13.67 7.20 -4.63
CA VAL A 207 -12.46 7.49 -5.41
C VAL A 207 -11.26 6.82 -4.78
N ALA A 208 -10.48 6.10 -5.58
CA ALA A 208 -9.22 5.52 -5.13
C ALA A 208 -8.10 5.72 -6.16
N TYR A 209 -6.88 5.80 -5.66
CA TYR A 209 -5.67 5.92 -6.46
C TYR A 209 -4.71 4.79 -6.10
N THR A 210 -4.08 4.21 -7.12
CA THR A 210 -2.97 3.29 -6.94
C THR A 210 -1.99 3.38 -8.11
N GLY A 211 -0.74 2.99 -7.86
CA GLY A 211 0.32 3.05 -8.86
C GLY A 211 1.70 2.96 -8.27
N GLY A 212 2.70 3.49 -8.98
CA GLY A 212 4.08 3.53 -8.54
C GLY A 212 4.45 4.80 -7.73
N VAL A 213 3.61 5.81 -7.79
CA VAL A 213 3.88 7.18 -7.31
C VAL A 213 3.84 7.26 -5.78
N ASN A 214 4.93 7.68 -5.15
CA ASN A 214 4.96 8.08 -3.74
C ASN A 214 4.64 9.58 -3.58
N ILE A 215 4.42 10.02 -2.35
CA ILE A 215 4.17 11.44 -2.03
C ILE A 215 5.49 12.11 -1.67
N ALA A 216 6.16 12.64 -2.69
CA ALA A 216 7.38 13.42 -2.57
C ALA A 216 7.62 14.26 -3.83
N ASP A 217 8.39 15.34 -3.69
CA ASP A 217 8.65 16.32 -4.75
C ASP A 217 9.35 15.72 -5.97
N GLU A 218 10.23 14.72 -5.78
CA GLU A 218 10.88 14.01 -6.89
C GLU A 218 9.89 13.24 -7.77
N TYR A 219 8.81 12.67 -7.23
CA TYR A 219 7.80 11.95 -8.01
C TYR A 219 6.87 12.87 -8.79
N ALA A 220 6.80 14.15 -8.38
CA ALA A 220 6.07 15.20 -9.10
C ALA A 220 6.96 15.99 -10.06
N ASN A 221 8.25 15.64 -10.20
CA ASN A 221 9.24 16.37 -10.96
C ASN A 221 9.39 17.86 -10.54
N ILE A 222 9.13 18.17 -9.27
CA ILE A 222 9.36 19.49 -8.67
C ILE A 222 10.86 19.67 -8.40
N ILE A 223 11.52 18.58 -8.01
CA ILE A 223 12.96 18.48 -7.85
C ILE A 223 13.51 17.37 -8.74
N GLU A 224 14.63 17.63 -9.40
CA GLU A 224 15.30 16.64 -10.24
C GLU A 224 16.38 15.90 -9.43
N ARG A 225 15.95 14.89 -8.67
CA ARG A 225 16.87 14.12 -7.84
C ARG A 225 17.62 13.01 -8.61
N PHE A 226 16.93 12.38 -9.56
CA PHE A 226 17.43 11.22 -10.33
C PHE A 226 17.17 11.38 -11.84
N GLY A 227 17.10 12.61 -12.35
CA GLY A 227 16.57 12.93 -13.65
C GLY A 227 15.05 13.01 -13.66
N TYR A 228 14.46 13.12 -14.86
CA TYR A 228 13.00 13.12 -15.01
C TYR A 228 12.39 11.81 -14.52
N TRP A 229 11.54 11.90 -13.50
CA TRP A 229 10.91 10.73 -12.91
C TRP A 229 9.62 10.37 -13.66
N LYS A 230 9.65 9.24 -14.36
CA LYS A 230 8.50 8.71 -15.08
C LYS A 230 7.83 7.61 -14.25
N ASP A 231 6.70 7.94 -13.70
CA ASP A 231 5.86 7.00 -12.97
C ASP A 231 4.40 7.20 -13.38
N SER A 232 3.56 6.23 -13.12
CA SER A 232 2.16 6.28 -13.50
C SER A 232 1.27 5.63 -12.46
N GLY A 233 -0.03 5.88 -12.58
CA GLY A 233 -1.03 5.24 -11.76
C GLY A 233 -2.39 5.26 -12.41
N VAL A 234 -3.39 4.88 -11.63
CA VAL A 234 -4.78 4.88 -12.03
C VAL A 234 -5.62 5.54 -10.95
N CYS A 235 -6.68 6.22 -11.40
CA CYS A 235 -7.80 6.65 -10.57
C CYS A 235 -8.99 5.73 -10.84
N LEU A 236 -9.56 5.19 -9.79
CA LEU A 236 -10.79 4.41 -9.79
C LEU A 236 -11.91 5.28 -9.25
N GLU A 237 -13.05 5.35 -9.95
CA GLU A 237 -14.24 6.07 -9.46
C GLU A 237 -15.44 5.14 -9.52
N GLY A 238 -16.11 4.95 -8.39
CA GLY A 238 -17.26 4.07 -8.23
C GLY A 238 -17.04 2.91 -7.26
N GLU A 239 -17.80 1.83 -7.40
CA GLU A 239 -17.88 0.73 -6.43
C GLU A 239 -16.52 0.03 -6.15
N GLY A 240 -15.63 0.01 -7.12
CA GLY A 240 -14.30 -0.60 -6.97
C GLY A 240 -13.25 0.29 -6.31
N ALA A 241 -13.63 1.47 -5.84
CA ALA A 241 -12.73 2.38 -5.12
C ALA A 241 -12.66 2.08 -3.61
N TRP A 242 -13.56 1.24 -3.13
CA TRP A 242 -13.64 0.81 -1.72
C TRP A 242 -12.73 -0.39 -1.44
#